data_e17ff386de7fa68c7cb68b1f35701d63
#
_entry.id   e17ff386de7fa68c7cb68b1f35701d63
#
_cell.length_a   1.000
_cell.length_b   1.000
_cell.length_c   1.000
_cell.angle_alpha   90.00
_cell.angle_beta   90.00
_cell.angle_gamma   90.00
#
_symmetry.space_group_name_H-M   'P 1'
#
loop_
_entity.id
_entity.type
_entity.pdbx_description
1 polymer ?
#
loop_
_entity_poly.entity_id
_entity_poly.type
_entity_poly.pdbx_seq_one_letter_code
_entity_poly.pdbx_strand_id
1 'polypeptide(L)'
;MRDGPHRTEEGIFVAAGPASHEHAEFRAREGQEIAAEMLRHNQSLQQAAAEIDSIRAGATPAFQARLQARLSELLSGSQIEPQRLAQEAAVLADRSDVQEEIARLKIHAAQLDALITAGGEMGKKLDFLLQEMNRETNTILSKTSGIGDVGLRITELGLACKSHIEKIREQSLNVE
;
A
#
# COMPACT_ATOMS: atom_id res chain seq x y z
N MET A 1 37.99 72.32 -3.25
CA MET A 1 39.25 71.63 -3.53
C MET A 1 39.31 70.37 -2.67
N ARG A 2 39.33 69.23 -3.27
CA ARG A 2 39.59 67.83 -2.90
C ARG A 2 38.42 66.90 -3.21
N ASP A 3 38.59 66.33 -4.42
CA ASP A 3 37.88 65.14 -4.87
C ASP A 3 38.16 63.92 -3.97
N GLY A 4 37.12 63.21 -3.61
CA GLY A 4 37.22 61.88 -3.00
C GLY A 4 36.80 60.83 -4.05
N PRO A 5 37.48 59.69 -4.15
CA PRO A 5 37.30 58.75 -5.23
C PRO A 5 36.01 57.95 -5.10
N HIS A 6 35.30 57.87 -6.22
CA HIS A 6 34.18 56.96 -6.45
C HIS A 6 34.68 55.51 -6.30
N ARG A 7 34.09 54.78 -5.36
CA ARG A 7 34.22 53.34 -5.23
C ARG A 7 33.22 52.67 -6.13
N THR A 8 33.66 52.19 -7.28
CA THR A 8 32.90 51.27 -8.12
C THR A 8 32.79 49.95 -7.42
N GLU A 9 31.54 49.56 -6.99
CA GLU A 9 31.22 48.21 -6.61
C GLU A 9 31.17 47.35 -7.87
N GLU A 10 32.26 46.62 -8.14
CA GLU A 10 32.24 45.52 -9.11
C GLU A 10 31.33 44.41 -8.53
N GLY A 11 30.10 44.32 -9.08
CA GLY A 11 29.25 43.18 -8.87
C GLY A 11 29.90 41.94 -9.45
N ILE A 12 30.39 41.07 -8.58
CA ILE A 12 30.83 39.73 -8.98
C ILE A 12 29.61 38.97 -9.42
N PHE A 13 29.30 38.96 -10.70
CA PHE A 13 28.45 37.97 -11.32
C PHE A 13 29.19 36.64 -11.26
N VAL A 14 28.90 35.84 -10.23
CA VAL A 14 29.26 34.42 -10.23
C VAL A 14 28.35 33.76 -11.27
N ALA A 15 28.88 33.59 -12.48
CA ALA A 15 28.25 32.78 -13.48
C ALA A 15 28.05 31.37 -12.88
N ALA A 16 26.79 30.92 -12.77
CA ALA A 16 26.49 29.56 -12.44
C ALA A 16 27.14 28.67 -13.51
N GLY A 17 28.26 28.05 -13.17
CA GLY A 17 29.07 27.32 -14.11
C GLY A 17 28.43 26.00 -14.55
N PRO A 18 28.95 25.34 -15.59
CA PRO A 18 28.41 24.07 -16.14
C PRO A 18 28.22 22.96 -15.09
N ALA A 19 28.99 22.97 -14.01
CA ALA A 19 28.86 22.04 -12.90
C ALA A 19 27.49 22.08 -12.18
N SER A 20 26.80 23.21 -12.16
CA SER A 20 25.47 23.32 -11.55
C SER A 20 24.37 22.70 -12.42
N HIS A 21 24.54 22.72 -13.73
CA HIS A 21 23.62 22.09 -14.69
C HIS A 21 23.77 20.56 -14.67
N GLU A 22 24.99 20.03 -14.66
CA GLU A 22 25.27 18.60 -14.58
C GLU A 22 24.73 17.99 -13.28
N HIS A 23 24.86 18.70 -12.15
CA HIS A 23 24.30 18.25 -10.86
C HIS A 23 22.76 18.28 -10.83
N ALA A 24 22.14 19.23 -11.52
CA ALA A 24 20.67 19.28 -11.62
C ALA A 24 20.12 18.15 -12.50
N GLU A 25 20.78 17.88 -13.64
CA GLU A 25 20.42 16.76 -14.53
C GLU A 25 20.63 15.40 -13.85
N PHE A 26 21.72 15.24 -13.12
CA PHE A 26 21.98 14.02 -12.36
C PHE A 26 20.90 13.74 -11.32
N ARG A 27 20.53 14.73 -10.49
CA ARG A 27 19.45 14.61 -9.49
C ARG A 27 18.09 14.34 -10.12
N ALA A 28 17.80 14.95 -11.28
CA ALA A 28 16.54 14.70 -12.00
C ALA A 28 16.47 13.27 -12.51
N ARG A 29 17.57 12.71 -13.01
CA ARG A 29 17.62 11.30 -13.45
C ARG A 29 17.48 10.33 -12.28
N GLU A 30 18.17 10.57 -11.19
CA GLU A 30 18.08 9.76 -9.97
C GLU A 30 16.65 9.76 -9.42
N GLY A 31 15.99 10.92 -9.34
CA GLY A 31 14.59 11.04 -8.95
C GLY A 31 13.62 10.28 -9.87
N GLN A 32 13.89 10.27 -11.19
CA GLN A 32 13.08 9.49 -12.14
C GLN A 32 13.27 7.98 -11.96
N GLU A 33 14.49 7.52 -11.69
CA GLU A 33 14.78 6.11 -11.44
C GLU A 33 14.10 5.63 -10.16
N ILE A 34 14.15 6.42 -9.09
CA ILE A 34 13.46 6.13 -7.82
C ILE A 34 11.94 6.09 -8.03
N ALA A 35 11.35 7.06 -8.71
CA ALA A 35 9.93 7.09 -9.02
C ALA A 35 9.50 5.86 -9.82
N ALA A 36 10.27 5.46 -10.82
CA ALA A 36 10.02 4.26 -11.62
C ALA A 36 10.09 2.98 -10.76
N GLU A 37 10.99 2.90 -9.80
CA GLU A 37 11.08 1.77 -8.88
C GLU A 37 9.88 1.72 -7.92
N MET A 38 9.48 2.85 -7.37
CA MET A 38 8.27 2.95 -6.53
C MET A 38 7.02 2.50 -7.28
N LEU A 39 6.86 2.93 -8.56
CA LEU A 39 5.75 2.50 -9.42
C LEU A 39 5.76 1.00 -9.68
N ARG A 40 6.93 0.38 -9.93
CA ARG A 40 7.04 -1.07 -10.09
C ARG A 40 6.58 -1.83 -8.83
N HIS A 41 7.00 -1.37 -7.65
CA HIS A 41 6.56 -1.97 -6.39
C HIS A 41 5.06 -1.80 -6.17
N ASN A 42 4.50 -0.63 -6.48
CA ASN A 42 3.06 -0.40 -6.37
C ASN A 42 2.25 -1.26 -7.35
N GLN A 43 2.74 -1.45 -8.57
CA GLN A 43 2.12 -2.35 -9.54
C GLN A 43 2.09 -3.80 -9.06
N SER A 44 3.19 -4.28 -8.47
CA SER A 44 3.25 -5.63 -7.89
C SER A 44 2.28 -5.78 -6.71
N LEU A 45 2.12 -4.76 -5.88
CA LEU A 45 1.14 -4.71 -4.81
C LEU A 45 -0.29 -4.76 -5.35
N GLN A 46 -0.59 -4.00 -6.40
CA GLN A 46 -1.92 -4.02 -7.04
C GLN A 46 -2.26 -5.39 -7.62
N GLN A 47 -1.29 -6.08 -8.22
CA GLN A 47 -1.46 -7.45 -8.71
C GLN A 47 -1.75 -8.42 -7.57
N ALA A 48 -1.02 -8.34 -6.47
CA ALA A 48 -1.28 -9.16 -5.28
C ALA A 48 -2.66 -8.87 -4.68
N ALA A 49 -3.08 -7.62 -4.58
CA ALA A 49 -4.41 -7.25 -4.11
C ALA A 49 -5.53 -7.77 -5.02
N ALA A 50 -5.32 -7.75 -6.36
CA ALA A 50 -6.28 -8.32 -7.31
C ALA A 50 -6.38 -9.84 -7.19
N GLU A 51 -5.26 -10.54 -6.94
CA GLU A 51 -5.26 -11.99 -6.69
C GLU A 51 -5.97 -12.34 -5.39
N ILE A 52 -5.73 -11.61 -4.30
CA ILE A 52 -6.47 -11.78 -3.03
C ILE A 52 -7.98 -11.65 -3.27
N ASP A 53 -8.42 -10.63 -4.01
CA ASP A 53 -9.84 -10.41 -4.32
C ASP A 53 -10.45 -11.58 -5.10
N SER A 54 -9.74 -12.09 -6.09
CA SER A 54 -10.15 -13.27 -6.87
C SER A 54 -10.29 -14.52 -6.00
N ILE A 55 -9.29 -14.79 -5.14
CA ILE A 55 -9.31 -15.93 -4.21
C ILE A 55 -10.49 -15.81 -3.25
N ARG A 56 -10.70 -14.63 -2.65
CA ARG A 56 -11.83 -14.35 -1.76
C ARG A 56 -13.16 -14.61 -2.43
N ALA A 57 -13.37 -14.04 -3.61
CA ALA A 57 -14.63 -14.18 -4.34
C ALA A 57 -14.99 -15.64 -4.64
N GLY A 58 -13.98 -16.47 -5.00
CA GLY A 58 -14.16 -17.89 -5.26
C GLY A 58 -14.35 -18.74 -4.00
N ALA A 59 -13.77 -18.32 -2.87
CA ALA A 59 -13.73 -19.13 -1.65
C ALA A 59 -14.89 -18.85 -0.67
N THR A 60 -15.56 -17.71 -0.75
CA THR A 60 -16.60 -17.29 0.22
C THR A 60 -17.71 -18.34 0.40
N PRO A 61 -18.35 -18.92 -0.64
CA PRO A 61 -19.40 -19.91 -0.45
C PRO A 61 -18.89 -21.20 0.22
N ALA A 62 -17.71 -21.68 -0.16
CA ALA A 62 -17.11 -22.88 0.40
C ALA A 62 -16.70 -22.66 1.87
N PHE A 63 -16.22 -21.47 2.21
CA PHE A 63 -15.89 -21.09 3.58
C PHE A 63 -17.14 -21.06 4.48
N GLN A 64 -18.24 -20.45 4.02
CA GLN A 64 -19.50 -20.42 4.75
C GLN A 64 -20.02 -21.84 5.03
N ALA A 65 -20.03 -22.71 4.02
CA ALA A 65 -20.46 -24.10 4.17
C ALA A 65 -19.58 -24.88 5.17
N ARG A 66 -18.26 -24.72 5.10
CA ARG A 66 -17.32 -25.37 6.03
C ARG A 66 -17.52 -24.88 7.46
N LEU A 67 -17.70 -23.56 7.65
CA LEU A 67 -17.92 -22.97 8.96
C LEU A 67 -19.23 -23.48 9.57
N GLN A 68 -20.30 -23.55 8.80
CA GLN A 68 -21.57 -24.08 9.24
C GLN A 68 -21.46 -25.56 9.63
N ALA A 69 -20.77 -26.39 8.85
CA ALA A 69 -20.52 -27.80 9.15
C ALA A 69 -19.72 -27.96 10.45
N ARG A 70 -18.66 -27.19 10.64
CA ARG A 70 -17.81 -27.23 11.85
C ARG A 70 -18.56 -26.80 13.10
N LEU A 71 -19.37 -25.76 13.02
CA LEU A 71 -20.22 -25.33 14.13
C LEU A 71 -21.27 -26.39 14.48
N SER A 72 -21.88 -27.04 13.48
CA SER A 72 -22.81 -28.16 13.69
C SER A 72 -22.14 -29.33 14.41
N GLU A 73 -20.89 -29.67 14.04
CA GLU A 73 -20.11 -30.73 14.68
C GLU A 73 -19.79 -30.40 16.13
N LEU A 74 -19.28 -29.20 16.41
CA LEU A 74 -18.89 -28.74 17.75
C LEU A 74 -20.09 -28.61 18.70
N LEU A 75 -21.26 -28.34 18.16
CA LEU A 75 -22.51 -28.14 18.91
C LEU A 75 -23.40 -29.37 18.87
N SER A 76 -22.95 -30.49 18.26
CA SER A 76 -23.66 -31.76 18.27
C SER A 76 -23.81 -32.24 19.72
N GLY A 77 -25.03 -32.27 20.21
CA GLY A 77 -25.36 -32.54 21.61
C GLY A 77 -25.89 -31.34 22.41
N SER A 78 -25.82 -30.14 21.89
CA SER A 78 -26.52 -28.97 22.45
C SER A 78 -27.88 -28.76 21.74
N GLN A 79 -28.91 -28.33 22.50
CA GLN A 79 -30.25 -28.02 21.96
C GLN A 79 -30.21 -26.64 21.24
N ILE A 80 -29.29 -26.44 20.29
CA ILE A 80 -29.26 -25.20 19.52
C ILE A 80 -30.07 -25.37 18.23
N GLU A 81 -30.99 -24.48 18.03
CA GLU A 81 -31.81 -24.49 16.82
C GLU A 81 -30.95 -24.27 15.55
N PRO A 82 -31.21 -25.04 14.46
CA PRO A 82 -30.45 -24.91 13.20
C PRO A 82 -30.45 -23.50 12.62
N GLN A 83 -31.50 -22.73 12.83
CA GLN A 83 -31.62 -21.35 12.38
C GLN A 83 -30.64 -20.42 13.11
N ARG A 84 -30.45 -20.61 14.43
CA ARG A 84 -29.50 -19.84 15.22
C ARG A 84 -28.06 -20.17 14.81
N LEU A 85 -27.78 -21.45 14.54
CA LEU A 85 -26.48 -21.89 14.04
C LEU A 85 -26.14 -21.25 12.69
N ALA A 86 -27.09 -21.20 11.77
CA ALA A 86 -26.90 -20.56 10.48
C ALA A 86 -26.66 -19.05 10.62
N GLN A 87 -27.32 -18.37 11.55
CA GLN A 87 -27.09 -16.96 11.85
C GLN A 87 -25.68 -16.70 12.39
N GLU A 88 -25.22 -17.51 13.35
CA GLU A 88 -23.86 -17.38 13.91
C GLU A 88 -22.78 -17.65 12.84
N ALA A 89 -22.99 -18.65 11.97
CA ALA A 89 -22.11 -18.93 10.85
C ALA A 89 -22.04 -17.74 9.86
N ALA A 90 -23.17 -17.11 9.57
CA ALA A 90 -23.22 -15.93 8.70
C ALA A 90 -22.47 -14.73 9.32
N VAL A 91 -22.65 -14.49 10.62
CA VAL A 91 -21.92 -13.42 11.34
C VAL A 91 -20.42 -13.66 11.34
N LEU A 92 -19.95 -14.90 11.53
CA LEU A 92 -18.53 -15.23 11.49
C LEU A 92 -17.94 -15.10 10.08
N ALA A 93 -18.72 -15.50 9.05
CA ALA A 93 -18.32 -15.32 7.66
C ALA A 93 -18.18 -13.83 7.29
N ASP A 94 -19.12 -13.00 7.73
CA ASP A 94 -19.08 -11.54 7.52
C ASP A 94 -17.86 -10.90 8.20
N ARG A 95 -17.53 -11.31 9.43
CA ARG A 95 -16.34 -10.84 10.15
C ARG A 95 -15.03 -11.24 9.47
N SER A 96 -15.02 -12.30 8.69
CA SER A 96 -13.86 -12.78 7.92
C SER A 96 -13.82 -12.19 6.52
N ASP A 97 -14.83 -11.45 6.10
CA ASP A 97 -14.84 -10.79 4.79
C ASP A 97 -13.86 -9.61 4.80
N VAL A 98 -13.03 -9.55 3.77
CA VAL A 98 -11.99 -8.53 3.56
C VAL A 98 -12.25 -7.71 2.30
N GLN A 99 -13.45 -7.74 1.78
CA GLN A 99 -13.82 -7.05 0.54
C GLN A 99 -13.56 -5.54 0.62
N GLU A 100 -13.94 -4.95 1.74
CA GLU A 100 -13.79 -3.50 1.96
C GLU A 100 -12.32 -3.11 2.05
N GLU A 101 -11.52 -3.86 2.79
CA GLU A 101 -10.08 -3.62 2.95
C GLU A 101 -9.34 -3.76 1.62
N ILE A 102 -9.69 -4.76 0.81
CA ILE A 102 -9.11 -4.93 -0.54
C ILE A 102 -9.50 -3.76 -1.44
N ALA A 103 -10.75 -3.32 -1.42
CA ALA A 103 -11.21 -2.18 -2.21
C ALA A 103 -10.47 -0.89 -1.82
N ARG A 104 -10.30 -0.63 -0.52
CA ARG A 104 -9.53 0.52 -0.01
C ARG A 104 -8.06 0.42 -0.40
N LEU A 105 -7.44 -0.75 -0.25
CA LEU A 105 -6.05 -0.97 -0.66
C LEU A 105 -5.84 -0.65 -2.15
N LYS A 106 -6.73 -1.10 -3.02
CA LYS A 106 -6.70 -0.79 -4.46
C LYS A 106 -6.85 0.71 -4.74
N ILE A 107 -7.75 1.39 -4.02
CA ILE A 107 -7.97 2.85 -4.16
C ILE A 107 -6.69 3.61 -3.75
N HIS A 108 -6.11 3.28 -2.60
CA HIS A 108 -4.88 3.93 -2.12
C HIS A 108 -3.70 3.67 -3.05
N ALA A 109 -3.58 2.46 -3.60
CA ALA A 109 -2.55 2.12 -4.57
C ALA A 109 -2.70 2.94 -5.87
N ALA A 110 -3.93 3.14 -6.36
CA ALA A 110 -4.18 4.00 -7.53
C ALA A 110 -3.88 5.48 -7.24
N GLN A 111 -4.19 5.97 -6.04
CA GLN A 111 -3.84 7.33 -5.60
C GLN A 111 -2.32 7.51 -5.49
N LEU A 112 -1.61 6.46 -5.06
CA LEU A 112 -0.15 6.45 -4.99
C LEU A 112 0.48 6.55 -6.39
N ASP A 113 -0.01 5.79 -7.37
CA ASP A 113 0.43 5.91 -8.77
C ASP A 113 0.26 7.33 -9.31
N ALA A 114 -0.91 7.92 -9.09
CA ALA A 114 -1.21 9.27 -9.51
C ALA A 114 -0.28 10.31 -8.85
N LEU A 115 -0.01 10.13 -7.55
CA LEU A 115 0.87 11.02 -6.78
C LEU A 115 2.31 10.96 -7.29
N ILE A 116 2.87 9.76 -7.49
CA ILE A 116 4.24 9.56 -7.98
C ILE A 116 4.37 10.10 -9.41
N THR A 117 3.38 9.84 -10.27
CA THR A 117 3.39 10.29 -11.66
C THR A 117 3.29 11.81 -11.78
N ALA A 118 2.53 12.47 -10.90
CA ALA A 118 2.41 13.93 -10.88
C ALA A 118 3.71 14.62 -10.43
N GLY A 119 4.52 13.97 -9.62
CA GLY A 119 5.76 14.54 -9.09
C GLY A 119 5.54 15.70 -8.12
N GLY A 120 6.59 16.45 -7.81
CA GLY A 120 6.57 17.58 -6.89
C GLY A 120 6.68 17.18 -5.42
N GLU A 121 6.24 18.05 -4.50
CA GLU A 121 6.26 17.76 -3.06
C GLU A 121 5.26 16.65 -2.69
N MET A 122 5.78 15.45 -2.46
CA MET A 122 4.96 14.26 -2.22
C MET A 122 4.95 13.81 -0.76
N GLY A 123 5.99 14.12 0.03
CA GLY A 123 6.34 13.49 1.31
C GLY A 123 5.14 13.17 2.21
N LYS A 124 4.42 14.18 2.70
CA LYS A 124 3.29 13.95 3.65
C LYS A 124 2.13 13.13 3.05
N LYS A 125 1.82 13.33 1.77
CA LYS A 125 0.75 12.58 1.10
C LYS A 125 1.15 11.14 0.85
N LEU A 126 2.40 10.94 0.47
CA LEU A 126 2.99 9.62 0.29
C LEU A 126 2.96 8.82 1.60
N ASP A 127 3.46 9.41 2.69
CA ASP A 127 3.45 8.78 4.01
C ASP A 127 2.04 8.40 4.46
N PHE A 128 1.07 9.29 4.26
CA PHE A 128 -0.33 9.00 4.59
C PHE A 128 -0.85 7.79 3.79
N LEU A 129 -0.64 7.75 2.47
CA LEU A 129 -1.09 6.64 1.64
C LEU A 129 -0.43 5.32 2.04
N LEU A 130 0.89 5.32 2.30
CA LEU A 130 1.61 4.12 2.76
C LEU A 130 1.12 3.64 4.13
N GLN A 131 0.76 4.54 5.05
CA GLN A 131 0.17 4.18 6.33
C GLN A 131 -1.20 3.53 6.16
N GLU A 132 -2.09 4.11 5.34
CA GLU A 132 -3.40 3.53 5.08
C GLU A 132 -3.30 2.17 4.37
N MET A 133 -2.43 2.05 3.35
CA MET A 133 -2.19 0.78 2.66
C MET A 133 -1.68 -0.30 3.64
N ASN A 134 -0.78 0.05 4.56
CA ASN A 134 -0.29 -0.86 5.58
C ASN A 134 -1.39 -1.26 6.57
N ARG A 135 -2.26 -0.32 6.94
CA ARG A 135 -3.43 -0.57 7.81
C ARG A 135 -4.39 -1.57 7.17
N GLU A 136 -4.79 -1.34 5.90
CA GLU A 136 -5.69 -2.25 5.20
C GLU A 136 -5.07 -3.65 5.05
N THR A 137 -3.79 -3.72 4.70
CA THR A 137 -3.06 -5.00 4.59
C THR A 137 -3.01 -5.74 5.93
N ASN A 138 -2.76 -5.05 7.05
CA ASN A 138 -2.77 -5.66 8.38
C ASN A 138 -4.16 -6.22 8.74
N THR A 139 -5.22 -5.51 8.39
CA THR A 139 -6.60 -5.97 8.62
C THR A 139 -6.91 -7.20 7.78
N ILE A 140 -6.52 -7.23 6.51
CA ILE A 140 -6.65 -8.42 5.65
C ILE A 140 -5.94 -9.62 6.29
N LEU A 141 -4.69 -9.47 6.71
CA LEU A 141 -3.92 -10.54 7.35
C LEU A 141 -4.57 -11.04 8.64
N SER A 142 -5.08 -10.14 9.49
CA SER A 142 -5.71 -10.52 10.75
C SER A 142 -7.04 -11.24 10.57
N LYS A 143 -7.84 -10.81 9.61
CA LYS A 143 -9.16 -11.41 9.32
C LYS A 143 -9.06 -12.77 8.62
N THR A 144 -7.98 -13.02 7.87
CA THR A 144 -7.82 -14.23 7.06
C THR A 144 -6.93 -15.29 7.71
N SER A 145 -6.30 -14.99 8.84
CA SER A 145 -5.51 -15.95 9.58
C SER A 145 -6.38 -17.12 10.06
N GLY A 146 -5.94 -18.36 9.79
CA GLY A 146 -6.65 -19.56 10.24
C GLY A 146 -7.78 -20.07 9.33
N ILE A 147 -7.99 -19.49 8.15
CA ILE A 147 -9.02 -19.93 7.17
C ILE A 147 -8.52 -21.10 6.27
N GLY A 148 -7.63 -21.94 6.74
CA GLY A 148 -7.08 -23.08 5.97
C GLY A 148 -6.20 -22.64 4.80
N ASP A 149 -6.17 -23.44 3.71
CA ASP A 149 -5.27 -23.20 2.57
C ASP A 149 -5.54 -21.86 1.86
N VAL A 150 -6.79 -21.46 1.78
CA VAL A 150 -7.20 -20.17 1.23
C VAL A 150 -6.62 -19.01 2.06
N GLY A 151 -6.74 -19.09 3.38
CA GLY A 151 -6.16 -18.10 4.29
C GLY A 151 -4.64 -18.07 4.21
N LEU A 152 -3.99 -19.21 4.03
CA LEU A 152 -2.54 -19.29 3.84
C LEU A 152 -2.11 -18.51 2.57
N ARG A 153 -2.78 -18.75 1.45
CA ARG A 153 -2.48 -18.05 0.20
C ARG A 153 -2.72 -16.53 0.29
N ILE A 154 -3.81 -16.12 0.91
CA ILE A 154 -4.07 -14.69 1.16
C ILE A 154 -3.01 -14.09 2.09
N THR A 155 -2.55 -14.85 3.10
CA THR A 155 -1.47 -14.42 4.00
C THR A 155 -0.16 -14.19 3.25
N GLU A 156 0.24 -15.11 2.36
CA GLU A 156 1.43 -14.96 1.53
C GLU A 156 1.37 -13.67 0.68
N LEU A 157 0.24 -13.44 0.00
CA LEU A 157 0.02 -12.25 -0.82
C LEU A 157 -0.03 -10.96 0.01
N GLY A 158 -0.65 -11.00 1.18
CA GLY A 158 -0.67 -9.87 2.10
C GLY A 158 0.72 -9.52 2.65
N LEU A 159 1.55 -10.50 2.94
CA LEU A 159 2.95 -10.28 3.33
C LEU A 159 3.77 -9.70 2.16
N ALA A 160 3.49 -10.14 0.92
CA ALA A 160 4.09 -9.54 -0.26
C ALA A 160 3.68 -8.06 -0.41
N CYS A 161 2.40 -7.71 -0.20
CA CYS A 161 1.94 -6.33 -0.17
C CYS A 161 2.71 -5.49 0.88
N LYS A 162 2.88 -6.00 2.11
CA LYS A 162 3.67 -5.31 3.15
C LYS A 162 5.11 -5.08 2.71
N SER A 163 5.74 -6.07 2.13
CA SER A 163 7.12 -5.94 1.62
C SER A 163 7.22 -4.84 0.55
N HIS A 164 6.25 -4.74 -0.35
CA HIS A 164 6.24 -3.68 -1.36
C HIS A 164 6.00 -2.29 -0.75
N ILE A 165 5.12 -2.18 0.25
CA ILE A 165 4.88 -0.92 0.98
C ILE A 165 6.18 -0.43 1.65
N GLU A 166 6.91 -1.32 2.34
CA GLU A 166 8.18 -0.94 2.99
C GLU A 166 9.24 -0.54 1.97
N LYS A 167 9.36 -1.24 0.83
CA LYS A 167 10.29 -0.85 -0.24
C LYS A 167 9.96 0.52 -0.82
N ILE A 168 8.68 0.85 -1.02
CA ILE A 168 8.27 2.18 -1.47
C ILE A 168 8.64 3.23 -0.42
N ARG A 169 8.44 2.94 0.87
CA ARG A 169 8.82 3.83 1.97
C ARG A 169 10.33 4.08 2.01
N GLU A 170 11.15 3.03 1.87
CA GLU A 170 12.59 3.16 1.81
C GLU A 170 13.04 4.05 0.65
N GLN A 171 12.43 3.89 -0.54
CA GLN A 171 12.74 4.73 -1.69
C GLN A 171 12.29 6.19 -1.49
N SER A 172 11.19 6.43 -0.79
CA SER A 172 10.73 7.80 -0.52
C SER A 172 11.69 8.62 0.31
N LEU A 173 12.43 7.98 1.22
CA LEU A 173 13.48 8.63 2.03
C LEU A 173 14.70 9.04 1.22
N ASN A 174 14.91 8.47 0.04
CA ASN A 174 16.02 8.81 -0.86
C ASN A 174 15.69 9.98 -1.80
N VAL A 175 14.44 10.46 -1.82
CA VAL A 175 13.98 11.57 -2.67
C VAL A 175 14.03 12.92 -1.94
N GLU A 176 14.13 12.93 -0.61
CA GLU A 176 14.30 14.14 0.20
C GLU A 176 15.79 14.58 0.22
#